data_a69ef6fe93104d9d5fa63c7cd55542da
#
_entry.id   a69ef6fe93104d9d5fa63c7cd55542da
#
_cell.length_a   1.000
_cell.length_b   1.000
_cell.length_c   1.000
_cell.angle_alpha   90.00
_cell.angle_beta   90.00
_cell.angle_gamma   90.00
#
_symmetry.space_group_name_H-M   'P 1'
#
loop_
_entity.id
_entity.type
_entity.pdbx_description
1 polymer ?
#
loop_
_entity_poly.entity_id
_entity_poly.type
_entity_poly.pdbx_seq_one_letter_code
_entity_poly.pdbx_strand_id
1 'polypeptide(L)'
;MVFLRSFFFNFFLYAGIATACIVSIPFLFIKDKYMICAGKVLSVYIIYLLKIFMNTKVEFRGLENLKKYEKYFVASSHQSMFETFALQTVLPGPIFILKKGLIKIPIFGWCLKKIGAIGIVRETATKENLSFFGKILDKTSKTNRPLLIFPQ
;
A
#
# COMPACT_ATOMS: atom_id res chain seq x y z
N MET A 1 30.25 -8.28 2.65
CA MET A 1 29.60 -7.26 1.77
C MET A 1 28.07 -7.28 1.83
N VAL A 2 27.41 -8.45 1.83
CA VAL A 2 25.92 -8.56 1.88
C VAL A 2 25.34 -7.92 3.13
N PHE A 3 25.90 -8.20 4.30
CA PHE A 3 25.43 -7.65 5.58
C PHE A 3 25.41 -6.10 5.61
N LEU A 4 26.48 -5.47 5.10
CA LEU A 4 26.60 -4.01 5.07
C LEU A 4 25.56 -3.38 4.13
N ARG A 5 25.32 -4.01 2.96
CA ARG A 5 24.30 -3.58 2.01
C ARG A 5 22.88 -3.69 2.61
N SER A 6 22.59 -4.82 3.28
CA SER A 6 21.30 -5.03 3.96
C SER A 6 21.10 -4.03 5.10
N PHE A 7 22.16 -3.72 5.87
CA PHE A 7 22.08 -2.72 6.92
C PHE A 7 21.72 -1.34 6.37
N PHE A 8 22.43 -0.85 5.35
CA PHE A 8 22.12 0.44 4.75
C PHE A 8 20.74 0.46 4.08
N PHE A 9 20.39 -0.62 3.37
CA PHE A 9 19.05 -0.74 2.79
C PHE A 9 17.96 -0.57 3.86
N ASN A 10 18.01 -1.32 4.96
CA ASN A 10 17.03 -1.24 6.04
C ASN A 10 17.03 0.14 6.69
N PHE A 11 18.19 0.72 6.94
CA PHE A 11 18.30 2.07 7.50
C PHE A 11 17.58 3.10 6.63
N PHE A 12 17.89 3.16 5.33
CA PHE A 12 17.25 4.10 4.42
C PHE A 12 15.77 3.77 4.17
N LEU A 13 15.38 2.50 4.18
CA LEU A 13 13.99 2.08 4.07
C LEU A 13 13.15 2.66 5.22
N TYR A 14 13.55 2.40 6.46
CA TYR A 14 12.79 2.89 7.62
C TYR A 14 12.88 4.40 7.79
N ALA A 15 14.03 5.00 7.54
CA ALA A 15 14.18 6.45 7.52
C ALA A 15 13.27 7.11 6.47
N GLY A 16 13.20 6.53 5.26
CA GLY A 16 12.33 7.00 4.19
C GLY A 16 10.85 6.88 4.54
N ILE A 17 10.42 5.76 5.15
CA ILE A 17 9.03 5.57 5.61
C ILE A 17 8.70 6.61 6.70
N ALA A 18 9.57 6.79 7.69
CA ALA A 18 9.37 7.76 8.76
C ALA A 18 9.27 9.20 8.22
N THR A 19 10.19 9.58 7.33
CA THR A 19 10.18 10.90 6.68
C THR A 19 8.91 11.10 5.85
N ALA A 20 8.50 10.09 5.07
CA ALA A 20 7.28 10.16 4.27
C ALA A 20 6.03 10.32 5.17
N CYS A 21 5.97 9.62 6.32
CA CYS A 21 4.91 9.78 7.29
C CYS A 21 4.84 11.22 7.83
N ILE A 22 5.98 11.80 8.23
CA ILE A 22 6.05 13.17 8.77
C ILE A 22 5.64 14.18 7.70
N VAL A 23 6.22 14.10 6.51
CA VAL A 23 5.92 15.01 5.39
C VAL A 23 4.45 14.88 4.93
N SER A 24 3.83 13.73 5.15
CA SER A 24 2.44 13.48 4.78
C SER A 24 1.43 14.06 5.78
N ILE A 25 1.84 14.54 6.96
CA ILE A 25 0.92 15.10 7.97
C ILE A 25 0.02 16.21 7.40
N PRO A 26 0.53 17.22 6.66
CA PRO A 26 -0.32 18.24 6.06
C PRO A 26 -1.37 17.67 5.09
N PHE A 27 -1.05 16.55 4.41
CA PHE A 27 -1.96 15.93 3.44
C PHE A 27 -3.16 15.25 4.09
N LEU A 28 -3.15 15.04 5.41
CA LEU A 28 -4.31 14.57 6.16
C LEU A 28 -5.48 15.56 6.10
N PHE A 29 -5.21 16.85 5.94
CA PHE A 29 -6.20 17.94 5.96
C PHE A 29 -6.68 18.37 4.55
N ILE A 30 -6.06 17.84 3.49
CA ILE A 30 -6.41 18.16 2.12
C ILE A 30 -6.93 16.93 1.35
N LYS A 31 -7.11 17.06 0.02
CA LYS A 31 -7.70 16.00 -0.81
C LYS A 31 -6.87 14.71 -0.81
N ASP A 32 -7.52 13.57 -0.79
CA ASP A 32 -6.92 12.22 -0.72
C ASP A 32 -5.89 11.94 -1.84
N LYS A 33 -6.07 12.58 -3.01
CA LYS A 33 -5.14 12.45 -4.13
C LYS A 33 -3.68 12.80 -3.79
N TYR A 34 -3.46 13.75 -2.90
CA TYR A 34 -2.10 14.15 -2.48
C TYR A 34 -1.45 13.07 -1.60
N MET A 35 -2.25 12.45 -0.72
CA MET A 35 -1.80 11.32 0.10
C MET A 35 -1.48 10.11 -0.77
N ILE A 36 -2.31 9.82 -1.79
CA ILE A 36 -2.07 8.73 -2.76
C ILE A 36 -0.78 9.00 -3.54
N CYS A 37 -0.56 10.25 -3.96
CA CYS A 37 0.68 10.66 -4.64
C CYS A 37 1.90 10.47 -3.74
N ALA A 38 1.85 10.90 -2.48
CA ALA A 38 2.92 10.71 -1.51
C ALA A 38 3.27 9.22 -1.32
N GLY A 39 2.26 8.35 -1.24
CA GLY A 39 2.45 6.90 -1.20
C GLY A 39 3.14 6.36 -2.46
N LYS A 40 2.79 6.85 -3.66
CA LYS A 40 3.47 6.47 -4.90
C LYS A 40 4.94 6.92 -4.92
N VAL A 41 5.22 8.15 -4.48
CA VAL A 41 6.60 8.66 -4.38
C VAL A 41 7.43 7.79 -3.44
N LEU A 42 6.90 7.45 -2.27
CA LEU A 42 7.55 6.52 -1.34
C LEU A 42 7.80 5.15 -2.00
N SER A 43 6.85 4.63 -2.75
CA SER A 43 6.99 3.35 -3.43
C SER A 43 8.09 3.36 -4.49
N VAL A 44 8.18 4.42 -5.29
CA VAL A 44 9.28 4.61 -6.26
C VAL A 44 10.62 4.71 -5.57
N TYR A 45 10.70 5.45 -4.46
CA TYR A 45 11.89 5.54 -3.62
C TYR A 45 12.36 4.16 -3.15
N ILE A 46 11.46 3.31 -2.66
CA ILE A 46 11.78 1.95 -2.18
C ILE A 46 12.31 1.08 -3.33
N ILE A 47 11.71 1.14 -4.51
CA ILE A 47 12.20 0.43 -5.70
C ILE A 47 13.62 0.90 -6.06
N TYR A 48 13.89 2.19 -5.95
CA TYR A 48 15.20 2.76 -6.20
C TYR A 48 16.26 2.28 -5.18
N LEU A 49 15.90 2.21 -3.89
CA LEU A 49 16.77 1.62 -2.86
C LEU A 49 17.12 0.16 -3.16
N LEU A 50 16.15 -0.64 -3.59
CA LEU A 50 16.38 -2.04 -3.99
C LEU A 50 17.39 -2.13 -5.14
N LYS A 51 17.25 -1.25 -6.12
CA LYS A 51 18.19 -1.21 -7.25
C LYS A 51 19.61 -0.87 -6.80
N ILE A 52 19.80 0.12 -5.92
CA ILE A 52 21.11 0.59 -5.47
C ILE A 52 21.76 -0.41 -4.53
N PHE A 53 21.09 -0.80 -3.47
CA PHE A 53 21.69 -1.60 -2.39
C PHE A 53 21.68 -3.09 -2.68
N MET A 54 20.59 -3.58 -3.32
CA MET A 54 20.40 -5.01 -3.57
C MET A 54 20.67 -5.42 -5.01
N ASN A 55 20.98 -4.46 -5.90
CA ASN A 55 21.14 -4.67 -7.34
C ASN A 55 19.97 -5.45 -7.96
N THR A 56 18.75 -5.20 -7.44
CA THR A 56 17.53 -5.91 -7.85
C THR A 56 16.75 -5.05 -8.83
N LYS A 57 16.42 -5.62 -9.99
CA LYS A 57 15.54 -5.00 -10.98
C LYS A 57 14.10 -5.48 -10.76
N VAL A 58 13.19 -4.54 -10.65
CA VAL A 58 11.75 -4.82 -10.58
C VAL A 58 11.14 -4.69 -11.96
N GLU A 59 10.46 -5.72 -12.40
CA GLU A 59 9.79 -5.76 -13.70
C GLU A 59 8.31 -6.09 -13.52
N PHE A 60 7.44 -5.29 -14.13
CA PHE A 60 6.00 -5.52 -14.14
C PHE A 60 5.59 -6.07 -15.49
N ARG A 61 4.92 -7.23 -15.50
CA ARG A 61 4.42 -7.88 -16.71
C ARG A 61 2.90 -7.96 -16.69
N GLY A 62 2.25 -7.89 -17.84
CA GLY A 62 0.81 -8.01 -17.96
C GLY A 62 0.02 -6.76 -17.56
N LEU A 63 0.65 -5.58 -17.51
CA LEU A 63 -0.02 -4.32 -17.14
C LEU A 63 -1.14 -3.94 -18.12
N GLU A 64 -1.08 -4.41 -19.33
CA GLU A 64 -2.11 -4.25 -20.37
C GLU A 64 -3.46 -4.88 -19.95
N ASN A 65 -3.43 -5.91 -19.09
CA ASN A 65 -4.65 -6.54 -18.59
C ASN A 65 -5.42 -5.63 -17.62
N LEU A 66 -4.72 -4.74 -16.91
CA LEU A 66 -5.35 -3.79 -15.97
C LEU A 66 -6.19 -2.74 -16.69
N LYS A 67 -5.90 -2.46 -17.98
CA LYS A 67 -6.61 -1.46 -18.78
C LYS A 67 -7.93 -1.97 -19.37
N LYS A 68 -8.18 -3.29 -19.31
CA LYS A 68 -9.36 -3.91 -19.92
C LYS A 68 -10.65 -3.67 -19.13
N TYR A 69 -10.53 -3.33 -17.85
CA TYR A 69 -11.68 -3.21 -16.95
C TYR A 69 -11.65 -1.90 -16.18
N GLU A 70 -12.78 -1.23 -16.07
CA GLU A 70 -12.90 0.00 -15.27
C GLU A 70 -12.85 -0.29 -13.77
N LYS A 71 -13.41 -1.42 -13.35
CA LYS A 71 -13.43 -1.87 -11.95
C LYS A 71 -12.87 -3.27 -11.86
N TYR A 72 -11.88 -3.44 -11.01
CA TYR A 72 -11.24 -4.73 -10.76
C TYR A 72 -10.66 -4.80 -9.35
N PHE A 73 -10.38 -5.99 -8.90
CA PHE A 73 -9.58 -6.23 -7.71
C PHE A 73 -8.30 -6.98 -8.08
N VAL A 74 -7.27 -6.76 -7.31
CA VAL A 74 -5.99 -7.44 -7.44
C VAL A 74 -5.78 -8.30 -6.20
N ALA A 75 -5.74 -9.62 -6.37
CA ALA A 75 -5.31 -10.56 -5.36
C ALA A 75 -3.83 -10.88 -5.59
N SER A 76 -2.99 -10.56 -4.62
CA SER A 76 -1.54 -10.78 -4.73
C SER A 76 -1.06 -11.69 -3.61
N SER A 77 -0.13 -12.59 -3.91
CA SER A 77 0.64 -13.30 -2.89
C SER A 77 1.42 -12.29 -2.05
N HIS A 78 1.49 -12.52 -0.73
CA HIS A 78 2.19 -11.63 0.21
C HIS A 78 3.40 -12.30 0.82
N GLN A 79 4.51 -12.26 0.11
CA GLN A 79 5.76 -12.85 0.58
C GLN A 79 6.60 -11.86 1.41
N SER A 80 6.43 -10.56 1.13
CA SER A 80 7.13 -9.49 1.84
C SER A 80 6.34 -8.18 1.84
N MET A 81 6.82 -7.19 2.56
CA MET A 81 6.25 -5.84 2.53
C MET A 81 6.43 -5.15 1.16
N PHE A 82 7.35 -5.64 0.34
CA PHE A 82 7.73 -5.04 -0.94
C PHE A 82 6.58 -5.01 -1.94
N GLU A 83 5.80 -6.09 -2.08
CA GLU A 83 4.69 -6.18 -3.04
C GLU A 83 3.67 -5.06 -2.84
N THR A 84 3.43 -4.66 -1.59
CA THR A 84 2.52 -3.57 -1.25
C THR A 84 2.97 -2.25 -1.88
N PHE A 85 4.27 -1.95 -1.79
CA PHE A 85 4.84 -0.75 -2.40
C PHE A 85 4.97 -0.88 -3.92
N ALA A 86 5.44 -2.04 -4.41
CA ALA A 86 5.62 -2.25 -5.85
C ALA A 86 4.30 -2.09 -6.60
N LEU A 87 3.22 -2.75 -6.15
CA LEU A 87 1.91 -2.66 -6.79
C LEU A 87 1.31 -1.25 -6.73
N GLN A 88 1.62 -0.48 -5.70
CA GLN A 88 1.16 0.91 -5.60
C GLN A 88 1.72 1.82 -6.71
N THR A 89 2.87 1.48 -7.29
CA THR A 89 3.45 2.27 -8.39
C THR A 89 2.66 2.15 -9.69
N VAL A 90 2.10 0.97 -9.95
CA VAL A 90 1.43 0.64 -11.21
C VAL A 90 -0.09 0.73 -11.13
N LEU A 91 -0.67 0.60 -9.93
CA LEU A 91 -2.11 0.69 -9.74
C LEU A 91 -2.58 2.16 -9.55
N PRO A 92 -3.76 2.53 -10.05
CA PRO A 92 -4.31 3.89 -9.91
C PRO A 92 -4.88 4.13 -8.50
N GLY A 93 -3.99 4.25 -7.50
CA GLY A 93 -4.36 4.54 -6.12
C GLY A 93 -5.18 3.43 -5.45
N PRO A 94 -4.64 2.23 -5.26
CA PRO A 94 -5.40 1.08 -4.78
C PRO A 94 -5.98 1.32 -3.38
N ILE A 95 -7.14 0.72 -3.13
CA ILE A 95 -7.73 0.58 -1.80
C ILE A 95 -7.16 -0.69 -1.19
N PHE A 96 -6.36 -0.54 -0.15
CA PHE A 96 -5.71 -1.66 0.52
C PHE A 96 -6.64 -2.35 1.50
N ILE A 97 -6.69 -3.69 1.45
CA ILE A 97 -7.22 -4.53 2.53
C ILE A 97 -6.04 -5.05 3.32
N LEU A 98 -5.97 -4.69 4.60
CA LEU A 98 -4.81 -4.96 5.45
C LEU A 98 -5.21 -5.35 6.88
N LYS A 99 -4.24 -5.83 7.67
CA LYS A 99 -4.46 -6.20 9.08
C LYS A 99 -4.86 -4.95 9.89
N LYS A 100 -5.94 -5.04 10.68
CA LYS A 100 -6.48 -3.95 11.52
C LYS A 100 -5.41 -3.30 12.43
N GLY A 101 -4.40 -4.08 12.84
CA GLY A 101 -3.27 -3.59 13.64
C GLY A 101 -2.48 -2.47 12.97
N LEU A 102 -2.30 -2.49 11.65
CA LEU A 102 -1.55 -1.46 10.92
C LEU A 102 -2.24 -0.09 10.97
N ILE A 103 -3.57 -0.08 11.02
CA ILE A 103 -4.37 1.16 11.13
C ILE A 103 -4.23 1.83 12.50
N LYS A 104 -3.76 1.09 13.52
CA LYS A 104 -3.54 1.61 14.88
C LYS A 104 -2.18 2.29 15.04
N ILE A 105 -1.25 2.12 14.10
CA ILE A 105 0.07 2.76 14.17
C ILE A 105 -0.11 4.27 14.01
N PRO A 106 0.44 5.09 14.93
CA PRO A 106 0.36 6.54 14.85
C PRO A 106 0.90 7.07 13.51
N ILE A 107 0.35 8.14 13.01
CA ILE A 107 0.66 8.80 11.73
C ILE A 107 0.46 7.85 10.53
N PHE A 108 1.16 6.71 10.47
CA PHE A 108 1.04 5.74 9.38
C PHE A 108 -0.39 5.23 9.21
N GLY A 109 -1.05 4.85 10.30
CA GLY A 109 -2.45 4.41 10.27
C GLY A 109 -3.42 5.54 9.87
N TRP A 110 -3.11 6.79 10.20
CA TRP A 110 -3.90 7.94 9.73
C TRP A 110 -3.76 8.14 8.22
N CYS A 111 -2.54 8.02 7.69
CA CYS A 111 -2.30 8.03 6.25
C CYS A 111 -3.06 6.91 5.53
N LEU A 112 -3.03 5.67 6.08
CA LEU A 112 -3.78 4.54 5.53
C LEU A 112 -5.30 4.78 5.54
N LYS A 113 -5.85 5.32 6.63
CA LYS A 113 -7.26 5.69 6.70
C LYS A 113 -7.62 6.74 5.67
N LYS A 114 -6.76 7.74 5.49
CA LYS A 114 -6.95 8.84 4.54
C LYS A 114 -7.03 8.33 3.10
N ILE A 115 -6.17 7.40 2.70
CA ILE A 115 -6.25 6.78 1.36
C ILE A 115 -7.38 5.76 1.22
N GLY A 116 -8.15 5.53 2.27
CA GLY A 116 -9.32 4.66 2.23
C GLY A 116 -9.02 3.18 2.51
N ALA A 117 -7.85 2.83 3.07
CA ALA A 117 -7.54 1.46 3.42
C ALA A 117 -8.57 0.85 4.40
N ILE A 118 -8.80 -0.45 4.29
CA ILE A 118 -9.78 -1.20 5.07
C ILE A 118 -9.04 -2.23 5.92
N GLY A 119 -9.15 -2.10 7.25
CA GLY A 119 -8.55 -3.06 8.19
C GLY A 119 -9.49 -4.22 8.47
N ILE A 120 -8.94 -5.44 8.41
CA ILE A 120 -9.63 -6.69 8.76
C ILE A 120 -8.98 -7.36 9.97
N VAL A 121 -9.81 -8.11 10.72
CA VAL A 121 -9.37 -9.05 11.75
C VAL A 121 -9.38 -10.44 11.10
N ARG A 122 -8.21 -11.06 10.95
CA ARG A 122 -8.09 -12.34 10.21
C ARG A 122 -8.51 -13.56 11.02
N GLU A 123 -8.55 -13.45 12.35
CA GLU A 123 -8.61 -14.62 13.25
C GLU A 123 -10.03 -15.05 13.62
N THR A 124 -11.07 -14.32 13.24
CA THR A 124 -12.45 -14.68 13.62
C THR A 124 -13.44 -14.32 12.51
N ALA A 125 -14.32 -15.28 12.19
CA ALA A 125 -15.55 -15.02 11.43
C ALA A 125 -16.56 -14.28 12.30
N THR A 126 -16.26 -13.06 12.69
CA THR A 126 -17.10 -12.23 13.57
C THR A 126 -18.09 -11.40 12.77
N LYS A 127 -19.16 -10.94 13.46
CA LYS A 127 -20.11 -9.93 12.94
C LYS A 127 -19.39 -8.67 12.38
N GLU A 128 -18.16 -8.37 12.87
CA GLU A 128 -17.31 -7.31 12.32
C GLU A 128 -16.89 -7.58 10.87
N ASN A 129 -16.72 -8.87 10.47
CA ASN A 129 -16.37 -9.22 9.09
C ASN A 129 -17.57 -9.12 8.13
N LEU A 130 -18.82 -9.25 8.61
CA LEU A 130 -20.00 -8.98 7.80
C LEU A 130 -20.11 -7.48 7.48
N SER A 131 -19.79 -6.60 8.44
CA SER A 131 -19.71 -5.15 8.20
C SER A 131 -18.58 -4.76 7.24
N PHE A 132 -17.59 -5.62 7.07
CA PHE A 132 -16.48 -5.44 6.16
C PHE A 132 -16.91 -5.47 4.68
N PHE A 133 -17.75 -6.42 4.29
CA PHE A 133 -18.29 -6.45 2.92
C PHE A 133 -19.10 -5.19 2.59
N GLY A 134 -19.90 -4.70 3.52
CA GLY A 134 -20.61 -3.42 3.36
C GLY A 134 -19.67 -2.23 3.13
N LYS A 135 -18.54 -2.17 3.87
CA LYS A 135 -17.53 -1.12 3.70
C LYS A 135 -16.80 -1.21 2.36
N ILE A 136 -16.51 -2.43 1.87
CA ILE A 136 -15.93 -2.62 0.55
C ILE A 136 -16.90 -2.13 -0.52
N LEU A 137 -18.15 -2.59 -0.49
CA LEU A 137 -19.17 -2.21 -1.46
C LEU A 137 -19.38 -0.68 -1.48
N ASP A 138 -19.52 -0.04 -0.33
CA ASP A 138 -19.69 1.42 -0.24
C ASP A 138 -18.47 2.18 -0.82
N LYS A 139 -17.25 1.73 -0.56
CA LYS A 139 -16.05 2.39 -1.09
C LYS A 139 -15.85 2.14 -2.57
N THR A 140 -16.07 0.92 -3.04
CA THR A 140 -15.87 0.57 -4.46
C THR A 140 -16.98 1.10 -5.36
N SER A 141 -18.20 1.29 -4.84
CA SER A 141 -19.27 1.94 -5.61
C SER A 141 -19.00 3.42 -5.87
N LYS A 142 -18.35 4.11 -4.92
CA LYS A 142 -18.07 5.56 -4.99
C LYS A 142 -16.80 5.93 -5.77
N THR A 143 -15.96 4.96 -6.10
CA THR A 143 -14.67 5.23 -6.77
C THR A 143 -14.33 4.13 -7.77
N ASN A 144 -13.64 4.49 -8.86
CA ASN A 144 -13.09 3.53 -9.83
C ASN A 144 -11.68 3.04 -9.42
N ARG A 145 -11.35 3.13 -8.12
CA ARG A 145 -10.05 2.70 -7.61
C ARG A 145 -10.04 1.19 -7.40
N PRO A 146 -8.98 0.48 -7.85
CA PRO A 146 -8.89 -0.97 -7.66
C PRO A 146 -8.76 -1.35 -6.19
N LEU A 147 -9.30 -2.51 -5.84
CA LEU A 147 -9.12 -3.13 -4.55
C LEU A 147 -7.85 -3.99 -4.57
N LEU A 148 -6.99 -3.88 -3.56
CA LEU A 148 -5.80 -4.71 -3.41
C LEU A 148 -5.91 -5.53 -2.13
N ILE A 149 -5.90 -6.86 -2.29
CA ILE A 149 -6.00 -7.82 -1.20
C ILE A 149 -4.83 -8.80 -1.23
N PHE A 150 -4.37 -9.18 -0.07
CA PHE A 150 -3.37 -10.22 0.16
C PHE A 150 -4.04 -11.38 0.91
N PRO A 151 -4.48 -12.45 0.21
CA PRO A 151 -5.30 -13.52 0.78
C PRO A 151 -4.47 -14.57 1.56
N GLN A 152 -3.53 -14.17 2.39
CA GLN A 152 -2.74 -15.06 3.28
C GLN A 152 -2.93 -14.71 4.73
#